data_24b18c77aa20d5309aae0a1d89e58f87
#
_entry.id   24b18c77aa20d5309aae0a1d89e58f87
#
_cell.length_a   1.000
_cell.length_b   1.000
_cell.length_c   1.000
_cell.angle_alpha   90.00
_cell.angle_beta   90.00
_cell.angle_gamma   90.00
#
_symmetry.space_group_name_H-M   'P 1'
#
loop_
_entity.id
_entity.type
_entity.pdbx_description
1 polymer ?
#
loop_
_entity_poly.entity_id
_entity_poly.type
_entity_poly.pdbx_seq_one_letter_code
_entity_poly.pdbx_strand_id
1 'polypeptide(L)'
;MKNFALIGASGYIAPRHMQAIKETKNNLVAALDKFDSVGIIDSYFPNAAFFTEFERFDREMSKLKYEKNTQLDYVSICTPNYLHDSHIRFALRHGADAICEKPLVLNPWSVDSLVNI
;
A
#
# COMPACT_ATOMS: atom_id res chain seq x y z
N MET A 1 0.08 -4.78 16.97
CA MET A 1 0.77 -4.82 15.66
C MET A 1 -0.23 -4.45 14.56
N LYS A 2 0.13 -3.50 13.74
CA LYS A 2 -0.71 -3.06 12.62
C LYS A 2 -0.28 -3.74 11.33
N ASN A 3 -1.23 -3.96 10.43
CA ASN A 3 -0.98 -4.58 9.14
C ASN A 3 -0.90 -3.53 8.04
N PHE A 4 0.20 -3.53 7.33
CA PHE A 4 0.48 -2.59 6.25
C PHE A 4 0.50 -3.30 4.90
N ALA A 5 0.09 -2.60 3.85
CA ALA A 5 0.38 -2.97 2.47
C ALA A 5 1.16 -1.81 1.85
N LEU A 6 2.03 -2.12 0.91
CA LEU A 6 2.90 -1.13 0.25
C LEU A 6 2.66 -1.15 -1.24
N ILE A 7 2.34 0.00 -1.82
CA ILE A 7 2.17 0.15 -3.26
C ILE A 7 3.32 0.98 -3.80
N GLY A 8 3.99 0.48 -4.84
CA GLY A 8 5.17 1.12 -5.40
C GLY A 8 6.44 0.67 -4.71
N ALA A 9 6.59 -0.64 -4.50
CA ALA A 9 7.70 -1.22 -3.74
C ALA A 9 9.08 -0.93 -4.33
N SER A 10 9.17 -0.68 -5.65
CA SER A 10 10.43 -0.31 -6.30
C SER A 10 10.67 1.20 -6.30
N GLY A 11 9.75 1.97 -5.73
CA GLY A 11 9.86 3.41 -5.69
C GLY A 11 11.03 3.89 -4.83
N TYR A 12 11.53 5.07 -5.14
CA TYR A 12 12.69 5.65 -4.45
C TYR A 12 12.48 5.76 -2.94
N ILE A 13 11.28 6.11 -2.51
CA ILE A 13 10.99 6.33 -1.08
C ILE A 13 10.56 5.05 -0.35
N ALA A 14 10.28 3.97 -1.07
CA ALA A 14 9.75 2.74 -0.50
C ALA A 14 10.63 2.13 0.61
N PRO A 15 11.98 2.12 0.48
CA PRO A 15 12.81 1.58 1.56
C PRO A 15 12.62 2.30 2.89
N ARG A 16 12.38 3.60 2.87
CA ARG A 16 12.12 4.36 4.10
C ARG A 16 10.82 3.94 4.76
N HIS A 17 9.79 3.69 3.96
CA HIS A 17 8.51 3.20 4.47
C HIS A 17 8.67 1.81 5.07
N MET A 18 9.38 0.92 4.38
CA MET A 18 9.62 -0.43 4.90
C MET A 18 10.40 -0.41 6.21
N GLN A 19 11.42 0.44 6.29
CA GLN A 19 12.20 0.57 7.51
C GLN A 19 11.35 1.08 8.66
N ALA A 20 10.51 2.09 8.43
CA ALA A 20 9.64 2.64 9.45
C ALA A 20 8.63 1.60 9.95
N ILE A 21 8.05 0.83 9.04
CA ILE A 21 7.11 -0.24 9.41
C ILE A 21 7.80 -1.26 10.31
N LYS A 22 9.02 -1.65 9.94
CA LYS A 22 9.77 -2.64 10.71
C LYS A 22 10.19 -2.11 12.07
N GLU A 23 10.70 -0.89 12.13
CA GLU A 23 11.17 -0.29 13.38
C GLU A 23 10.05 -0.06 14.39
N THR A 24 8.84 0.19 13.90
CA THR A 24 7.69 0.35 14.78
C THR A 24 7.03 -0.98 15.15
N LYS A 25 7.66 -2.09 14.76
CA LYS A 25 7.22 -3.46 15.06
C LYS A 25 5.85 -3.78 14.47
N ASN A 26 5.57 -3.23 13.30
CA ASN A 26 4.36 -3.54 12.54
C ASN A 26 4.68 -4.54 11.44
N ASN A 27 3.65 -5.04 10.79
CA ASN A 27 3.78 -6.10 9.80
C ASN A 27 3.46 -5.60 8.40
N LEU A 28 4.28 -5.99 7.42
CA LEU A 28 3.98 -5.79 6.01
C LEU A 28 3.37 -7.07 5.46
N VAL A 29 2.10 -7.01 5.12
CA VAL A 29 1.35 -8.17 4.62
C VAL A 29 1.64 -8.42 3.15
N ALA A 30 1.69 -7.36 2.36
CA ALA A 30 1.85 -7.47 0.91
C ALA A 30 2.43 -6.21 0.31
N ALA A 31 3.02 -6.35 -0.86
CA ALA A 31 3.57 -5.23 -1.62
C ALA A 31 3.23 -5.38 -3.09
N LEU A 32 3.10 -4.25 -3.77
CA LEU A 32 2.75 -4.20 -5.18
C LEU A 32 3.71 -3.26 -5.92
N ASP A 33 4.24 -3.75 -7.05
CA ASP A 33 4.94 -2.91 -8.02
C ASP A 33 4.94 -3.62 -9.36
N LYS A 34 4.85 -2.86 -10.45
CA LYS A 34 4.90 -3.45 -11.79
C LYS A 34 6.29 -3.99 -12.14
N PHE A 35 7.32 -3.56 -11.41
CA PHE A 35 8.67 -4.08 -11.57
C PHE A 35 8.97 -5.07 -10.45
N ASP A 36 9.71 -6.12 -10.79
CA ASP A 36 10.11 -7.11 -9.81
C ASP A 36 11.20 -6.54 -8.89
N SER A 37 10.86 -6.32 -7.63
CA SER A 37 11.79 -5.77 -6.64
C SER A 37 11.78 -6.60 -5.36
N VAL A 38 11.66 -7.90 -5.51
CA VAL A 38 11.54 -8.84 -4.40
C VAL A 38 12.73 -8.76 -3.44
N GLY A 39 13.93 -8.50 -3.96
CA GLY A 39 15.13 -8.47 -3.13
C GLY A 39 15.07 -7.49 -1.98
N ILE A 40 14.56 -6.27 -2.24
CA ILE A 40 14.50 -5.25 -1.20
C ILE A 40 13.41 -5.59 -0.17
N ILE A 41 12.30 -6.17 -0.63
CA ILE A 41 11.23 -6.59 0.26
C ILE A 41 11.70 -7.71 1.17
N ASP A 42 12.44 -8.68 0.62
CA ASP A 42 12.97 -9.80 1.39
C ASP A 42 13.93 -9.35 2.48
N SER A 43 14.64 -8.23 2.26
CA SER A 43 15.55 -7.68 3.26
C SER A 43 14.83 -7.24 4.54
N TYR A 44 13.61 -6.73 4.38
CA TYR A 44 12.83 -6.19 5.50
C TYR A 44 11.72 -7.12 5.94
N PHE A 45 11.02 -7.73 4.99
CA PHE A 45 9.84 -8.55 5.27
C PHE A 45 9.81 -9.79 4.37
N PRO A 46 10.57 -10.83 4.71
CA PRO A 46 10.65 -12.01 3.85
C PRO A 46 9.34 -12.79 3.70
N ASN A 47 8.38 -12.56 4.59
CA ASN A 47 7.10 -13.26 4.53
C ASN A 47 6.00 -12.46 3.84
N ALA A 48 6.28 -11.24 3.38
CA ALA A 48 5.30 -10.44 2.67
C ALA A 48 5.05 -11.01 1.27
N ALA A 49 3.79 -11.02 0.84
CA ALA A 49 3.45 -11.43 -0.52
C ALA A 49 3.75 -10.29 -1.50
N PHE A 50 4.23 -10.63 -2.69
CA PHE A 50 4.57 -9.63 -3.69
C PHE A 50 3.74 -9.83 -4.95
N PHE A 51 3.24 -8.72 -5.50
CA PHE A 51 2.39 -8.74 -6.69
C PHE A 51 2.90 -7.73 -7.72
N THR A 52 2.74 -8.08 -9.00
CA THR A 52 3.07 -7.18 -10.09
C THR A 52 1.83 -6.63 -10.79
N GLU A 53 0.65 -7.15 -10.47
CA GLU A 53 -0.62 -6.72 -11.07
C GLU A 53 -1.56 -6.23 -9.99
N PHE A 54 -2.13 -5.04 -10.20
CA PHE A 54 -3.02 -4.42 -9.23
C PHE A 54 -4.26 -5.26 -8.95
N GLU A 55 -4.85 -5.87 -9.98
CA GLU A 55 -6.06 -6.67 -9.80
C GLU A 55 -5.83 -7.88 -8.91
N ARG A 56 -4.69 -8.55 -9.06
CA ARG A 56 -4.33 -9.67 -8.20
C ARG A 56 -4.10 -9.23 -6.77
N PHE A 57 -3.42 -8.13 -6.61
CA PHE A 57 -3.16 -7.54 -5.29
C PHE A 57 -4.46 -7.20 -4.59
N ASP A 58 -5.36 -6.50 -5.28
CA ASP A 58 -6.66 -6.12 -4.72
C ASP A 58 -7.47 -7.36 -4.33
N ARG A 59 -7.46 -8.39 -5.16
CA ARG A 59 -8.18 -9.63 -4.89
C ARG A 59 -7.64 -10.32 -3.63
N GLU A 60 -6.33 -10.39 -3.49
CA GLU A 60 -5.73 -11.03 -2.31
C GLU A 60 -6.00 -10.25 -1.04
N MET A 61 -6.00 -8.92 -1.12
CA MET A 61 -6.34 -8.10 0.05
C MET A 61 -7.80 -8.29 0.45
N SER A 62 -8.69 -8.45 -0.54
CA SER A 62 -10.10 -8.76 -0.26
C SER A 62 -10.25 -10.13 0.40
N LYS A 63 -9.48 -11.12 -0.03
CA LYS A 63 -9.51 -12.44 0.60
C LYS A 63 -9.05 -12.39 2.05
N LEU A 64 -8.01 -11.62 2.34
CA LEU A 64 -7.55 -11.45 3.73
C LEU A 64 -8.66 -10.90 4.60
N LYS A 65 -9.40 -9.91 4.09
CA LYS A 65 -10.46 -9.27 4.83
C LYS A 65 -11.65 -10.21 5.06
N TYR A 66 -12.13 -10.87 4.01
CA TYR A 66 -13.38 -11.63 4.06
C TYR A 66 -13.19 -13.10 4.46
N GLU A 67 -12.08 -13.72 4.10
CA GLU A 67 -11.86 -15.14 4.37
C GLU A 67 -11.01 -15.39 5.61
N LYS A 68 -10.03 -14.52 5.86
CA LYS A 68 -9.11 -14.71 6.99
C LYS A 68 -9.31 -13.71 8.11
N ASN A 69 -10.29 -12.83 7.96
CA ASN A 69 -10.63 -11.80 8.93
C ASN A 69 -9.41 -10.95 9.33
N THR A 70 -8.53 -10.70 8.36
CA THR A 70 -7.34 -9.87 8.56
C THR A 70 -7.59 -8.51 7.97
N GLN A 71 -7.55 -7.49 8.82
CA GLN A 71 -7.79 -6.11 8.40
C GLN A 71 -6.49 -5.42 8.05
N LEU A 72 -6.44 -4.79 6.87
CA LEU A 72 -5.38 -3.84 6.56
C LEU A 72 -5.63 -2.57 7.36
N ASP A 73 -4.61 -2.12 8.07
CA ASP A 73 -4.72 -0.90 8.87
C ASP A 73 -4.20 0.31 8.10
N TYR A 74 -3.12 0.14 7.34
CA TYR A 74 -2.50 1.22 6.58
C TYR A 74 -2.04 0.74 5.22
N VAL A 75 -2.10 1.64 4.25
CA VAL A 75 -1.52 1.41 2.92
C VAL A 75 -0.50 2.52 2.66
N SER A 76 0.77 2.16 2.53
CA SER A 76 1.84 3.09 2.19
C SER A 76 1.92 3.21 0.66
N ILE A 77 1.82 4.42 0.13
CA ILE A 77 1.77 4.68 -1.30
C ILE A 77 3.03 5.41 -1.74
N CYS A 78 3.86 4.71 -2.51
CA CYS A 78 5.15 5.21 -2.99
C CYS A 78 5.21 5.34 -4.51
N THR A 79 4.05 5.33 -5.16
CA THR A 79 3.92 5.44 -6.62
C THR A 79 3.97 6.91 -7.07
N PRO A 80 4.14 7.15 -8.38
CA PRO A 80 4.09 8.53 -8.90
C PRO A 80 2.80 9.25 -8.56
N ASN A 81 2.87 10.56 -8.44
CA ASN A 81 1.76 11.39 -8.00
C ASN A 81 0.45 11.17 -8.78
N TYR A 82 0.55 10.93 -10.08
CA TYR A 82 -0.67 10.76 -10.88
C TYR A 82 -1.44 9.47 -10.54
N LEU A 83 -0.84 8.56 -9.80
CA LEU A 83 -1.50 7.33 -9.36
C LEU A 83 -2.02 7.40 -7.93
N HIS A 84 -1.69 8.47 -7.19
CA HIS A 84 -2.05 8.55 -5.78
C HIS A 84 -3.56 8.48 -5.55
N ASP A 85 -4.35 9.14 -6.39
CA ASP A 85 -5.80 9.16 -6.23
C ASP A 85 -6.40 7.75 -6.24
N SER A 86 -6.03 6.93 -7.24
CA SER A 86 -6.59 5.58 -7.34
C SER A 86 -6.11 4.69 -6.20
N HIS A 87 -4.88 4.86 -5.76
CA HIS A 87 -4.33 4.06 -4.67
C HIS A 87 -4.91 4.45 -3.31
N ILE A 88 -5.19 5.74 -3.11
CA ILE A 88 -5.87 6.20 -1.90
C ILE A 88 -7.28 5.62 -1.85
N ARG A 89 -7.99 5.59 -2.99
CA ARG A 89 -9.32 4.98 -3.07
C ARG A 89 -9.29 3.49 -2.74
N PHE A 90 -8.25 2.79 -3.20
CA PHE A 90 -8.04 1.40 -2.83
C PHE A 90 -7.95 1.25 -1.30
N ALA A 91 -7.14 2.07 -0.66
CA ALA A 91 -6.99 2.01 0.80
C ALA A 91 -8.34 2.22 1.50
N LEU A 92 -9.10 3.23 1.06
CA LEU A 92 -10.39 3.54 1.67
C LEU A 92 -11.40 2.40 1.47
N ARG A 93 -11.40 1.75 0.31
CA ARG A 93 -12.28 0.60 0.07
C ARG A 93 -11.98 -0.56 1.01
N HIS A 94 -10.75 -0.69 1.43
CA HIS A 94 -10.34 -1.74 2.37
C HIS A 94 -10.40 -1.30 3.83
N GLY A 95 -10.91 -0.09 4.09
CA GLY A 95 -11.02 0.42 5.45
C GLY A 95 -9.69 0.78 6.08
N ALA A 96 -8.67 1.03 5.26
CA ALA A 96 -7.33 1.36 5.72
C ALA A 96 -7.04 2.84 5.55
N ASP A 97 -6.13 3.38 6.36
CA ASP A 97 -5.64 4.73 6.20
C ASP A 97 -4.50 4.75 5.17
N ALA A 98 -4.46 5.78 4.35
CA ALA A 98 -3.42 5.93 3.34
C ALA A 98 -2.28 6.80 3.86
N ILE A 99 -1.05 6.38 3.61
CA ILE A 99 0.16 7.15 3.92
C ILE A 99 0.89 7.37 2.62
N CYS A 100 1.04 8.63 2.20
CA CYS A 100 1.74 8.91 0.95
C CYS A 100 2.48 10.23 1.03
N GLU A 101 3.46 10.38 0.12
CA GLU A 101 4.25 11.60 0.01
C GLU A 101 3.45 12.69 -0.69
N LYS A 102 3.82 13.93 -0.42
CA LYS A 102 3.17 15.09 -1.05
C LYS A 102 3.61 15.22 -2.51
N PRO A 103 2.75 15.79 -3.37
CA PRO A 103 1.36 16.13 -3.09
C PRO A 103 0.45 14.91 -3.10
N LEU A 104 -0.57 14.91 -2.24
CA LEU A 104 -1.52 13.80 -2.15
C LEU A 104 -2.34 13.65 -3.42
N VAL A 105 -2.95 14.75 -3.86
CA VAL A 105 -3.77 14.80 -5.06
C VAL A 105 -3.38 16.04 -5.85
N LEU A 106 -3.65 16.00 -7.16
CA LEU A 106 -3.20 17.06 -8.06
C LEU A 106 -4.27 18.08 -8.42
N ASN A 107 -5.53 17.83 -8.08
CA ASN A 107 -6.61 18.75 -8.40
C ASN A 107 -7.73 18.69 -7.35
N PRO A 108 -8.54 19.79 -7.22
CA PRO A 108 -9.62 19.85 -6.23
C PRO A 108 -10.71 18.79 -6.41
N TRP A 109 -10.95 18.36 -7.62
CA TRP A 109 -11.97 17.35 -7.88
C TRP A 109 -11.63 16.02 -7.22
N SER A 110 -10.37 15.64 -7.27
CA SER A 110 -9.91 14.42 -6.62
C SER A 110 -10.08 14.52 -5.11
N VAL A 111 -9.81 15.69 -4.53
CA VAL A 111 -9.97 15.89 -3.08
C VAL A 111 -11.43 15.72 -2.68
N ASP A 112 -12.35 16.36 -3.39
CA ASP A 112 -13.78 16.25 -3.11
C ASP A 112 -14.27 14.82 -3.23
N SER A 113 -13.79 14.11 -4.24
CA SER A 113 -14.15 12.72 -4.47
C SER A 113 -13.69 11.83 -3.33
N LEU A 114 -12.50 12.06 -2.79
CA LEU A 114 -11.95 11.29 -1.67
C LEU A 114 -12.72 11.53 -0.38
N VAL A 115 -13.15 12.76 -0.15
CA VAL A 115 -13.92 13.10 1.05
C VAL A 115 -15.26 12.37 1.07
N ASN A 116 -15.84 12.10 -0.08
CA ASN A 116 -17.16 11.48 -0.20
C ASN A 116 -17.12 9.95 -0.24
N ILE A 117 -15.95 9.37 -0.15
CA ILE A 117 -15.81 7.92 -0.09
C ILE A 117 -15.92 7.43 1.35
#